data_4a0ff3ffe25c82f869487ff3515ad272
#
_entry.id   4a0ff3ffe25c82f869487ff3515ad272
#
_cell.length_a   1.000
_cell.length_b   1.000
_cell.length_c   1.000
_cell.angle_alpha   90.00
_cell.angle_beta   90.00
_cell.angle_gamma   90.00
#
_symmetry.space_group_name_H-M   'P 1'
#
loop_
_entity.id
_entity.type
_entity.pdbx_description
1 polymer ?
#
loop_
_entity_poly.entity_id
_entity_poly.type
_entity_poly.pdbx_seq_one_letter_code
_entity_poly.pdbx_strand_id
1 'polypeptide(L)'
;MTIATIPAVNPQPLLLDVSNTTLTVTPEQFDRLCIDNPDLRLELTPNLELIVMAPTGGESGKRNSKLNLQIGVWNEQTELGEVFDSSTGYDFTAFGGGKPSPDVSWIEKSRLEGVNIVGLIPVVPDFVIELRSATDSLSETQTKMREYQRLGVRLGLLVNPQGKKVEVYRSGRELEILESPSSIDCSEVMPGFILSMSRIF
;
A
#
# COMPACT_ATOMS: atom_id res chain seq x y z
N MET A 1 -6.18 20.85 -56.56
CA MET A 1 -5.83 21.47 -55.27
C MET A 1 -5.38 20.36 -54.35
N THR A 2 -4.08 20.23 -54.13
CA THR A 2 -3.51 19.22 -53.26
C THR A 2 -3.50 19.75 -51.82
N ILE A 3 -4.29 19.17 -50.94
CA ILE A 3 -4.30 19.54 -49.52
C ILE A 3 -3.00 18.96 -48.92
N ALA A 4 -2.09 19.84 -48.53
CA ALA A 4 -0.90 19.47 -47.80
C ALA A 4 -1.34 18.99 -46.39
N THR A 5 -1.19 17.69 -46.10
CA THR A 5 -1.31 17.13 -44.76
C THR A 5 -0.15 17.63 -43.92
N ILE A 6 -0.44 18.45 -42.91
CA ILE A 6 0.56 18.81 -41.88
C ILE A 6 0.89 17.50 -41.13
N PRO A 7 2.19 17.07 -41.06
CA PRO A 7 2.55 15.89 -40.28
C PRO A 7 2.18 16.15 -38.81
N ALA A 8 1.51 15.19 -38.20
CA ALA A 8 1.24 15.23 -36.78
C ALA A 8 2.59 15.29 -36.04
N VAL A 9 2.88 16.43 -35.42
CA VAL A 9 4.03 16.58 -34.51
C VAL A 9 3.68 15.72 -33.32
N ASN A 10 4.38 14.59 -33.21
CA ASN A 10 4.30 13.76 -32.00
C ASN A 10 4.93 14.60 -30.87
N PRO A 11 4.16 15.14 -29.91
CA PRO A 11 4.75 15.99 -28.88
C PRO A 11 5.73 15.14 -28.08
N GLN A 12 7.01 15.56 -28.05
CA GLN A 12 7.97 14.95 -27.15
C GLN A 12 7.44 15.08 -25.72
N PRO A 13 7.49 14.00 -24.91
CA PRO A 13 7.04 14.08 -23.52
C PRO A 13 7.83 15.18 -22.79
N LEU A 14 7.13 16.07 -22.11
CA LEU A 14 7.75 17.04 -21.22
C LEU A 14 8.15 16.33 -19.92
N LEU A 15 9.43 16.25 -19.67
CA LEU A 15 9.95 15.72 -18.40
C LEU A 15 10.08 16.89 -17.40
N LEU A 16 9.40 16.77 -16.28
CA LEU A 16 9.51 17.69 -15.14
C LEU A 16 10.32 17.02 -14.05
N ASP A 17 11.36 17.71 -13.58
CA ASP A 17 12.03 17.35 -12.32
C ASP A 17 11.25 17.99 -11.16
N VAL A 18 10.62 17.14 -10.36
CA VAL A 18 9.83 17.55 -9.19
C VAL A 18 10.48 17.11 -7.88
N SER A 19 11.76 16.70 -7.90
CA SER A 19 12.48 16.14 -6.75
C SER A 19 12.47 17.06 -5.52
N ASN A 20 12.33 18.37 -5.71
CA ASN A 20 12.32 19.37 -4.64
C ASN A 20 10.98 20.10 -4.53
N THR A 21 9.90 19.49 -5.04
CA THR A 21 8.58 20.10 -5.08
C THR A 21 7.52 19.10 -4.62
N THR A 22 6.70 19.50 -3.66
CA THR A 22 5.50 18.73 -3.30
C THR A 22 4.39 19.06 -4.29
N LEU A 23 3.91 18.06 -5.01
CA LEU A 23 2.74 18.19 -5.89
C LEU A 23 1.48 17.86 -5.09
N THR A 24 0.50 18.76 -5.10
CA THR A 24 -0.81 18.51 -4.50
C THR A 24 -1.89 18.46 -5.58
N VAL A 25 -2.81 17.50 -5.44
CA VAL A 25 -3.92 17.30 -6.37
C VAL A 25 -5.21 16.99 -5.60
N THR A 26 -6.37 17.35 -6.16
CA THR A 26 -7.63 16.90 -5.54
C THR A 26 -7.86 15.40 -5.76
N PRO A 27 -8.74 14.74 -4.99
CA PRO A 27 -9.10 13.34 -5.22
C PRO A 27 -9.59 13.07 -6.66
N GLU A 28 -10.37 13.99 -7.26
CA GLU A 28 -10.86 13.86 -8.62
C GLU A 28 -9.74 14.02 -9.66
N GLN A 29 -8.77 14.89 -9.40
CA GLN A 29 -7.57 15.02 -10.24
C GLN A 29 -6.71 13.77 -10.16
N PHE A 30 -6.55 13.18 -8.94
CA PHE A 30 -5.86 11.94 -8.74
C PHE A 30 -6.51 10.79 -9.54
N ASP A 31 -7.83 10.64 -9.47
CA ASP A 31 -8.55 9.61 -10.24
C ASP A 31 -8.33 9.76 -11.74
N ARG A 32 -8.36 11.01 -12.24
CA ARG A 32 -8.04 11.28 -13.63
C ARG A 32 -6.60 10.92 -13.98
N LEU A 33 -5.63 11.24 -13.11
CA LEU A 33 -4.22 10.87 -13.32
C LEU A 33 -4.04 9.36 -13.39
N CYS A 34 -4.72 8.59 -12.54
CA CYS A 34 -4.69 7.12 -12.59
C CYS A 34 -5.26 6.57 -13.91
N ILE A 35 -6.38 7.14 -14.38
CA ILE A 35 -7.00 6.72 -15.65
C ILE A 35 -6.10 7.04 -16.85
N ASP A 36 -5.51 8.23 -16.87
CA ASP A 36 -4.70 8.71 -18.00
C ASP A 36 -3.28 8.10 -18.01
N ASN A 37 -2.84 7.50 -16.89
CA ASN A 37 -1.51 6.89 -16.71
C ASN A 37 -1.59 5.50 -16.05
N PRO A 38 -2.18 4.50 -16.72
CA PRO A 38 -2.45 3.18 -16.13
C PRO A 38 -1.17 2.39 -15.74
N ASP A 39 -0.02 2.77 -16.30
CA ASP A 39 1.28 2.16 -16.02
C ASP A 39 2.00 2.77 -14.80
N LEU A 40 1.49 3.89 -14.26
CA LEU A 40 2.07 4.53 -13.09
C LEU A 40 1.43 4.00 -11.80
N ARG A 41 2.26 3.84 -10.79
CA ARG A 41 1.80 3.58 -9.42
C ARG A 41 1.76 4.91 -8.68
N LEU A 42 0.56 5.33 -8.34
CA LEU A 42 0.29 6.61 -7.70
C LEU A 42 -0.36 6.38 -6.34
N GLU A 43 -0.03 7.23 -5.37
CA GLU A 43 -0.74 7.33 -4.10
C GLU A 43 -1.10 8.80 -3.83
N LEU A 44 -2.15 9.01 -3.06
CA LEU A 44 -2.57 10.33 -2.57
C LEU A 44 -2.52 10.31 -1.05
N THR A 45 -1.76 11.23 -0.45
CA THR A 45 -1.74 11.37 1.01
C THR A 45 -3.01 12.03 1.52
N PRO A 46 -3.33 11.95 2.82
CA PRO A 46 -4.43 12.72 3.43
C PRO A 46 -4.29 14.23 3.26
N ASN A 47 -3.05 14.72 3.06
CA ASN A 47 -2.76 16.14 2.79
C ASN A 47 -2.84 16.49 1.31
N LEU A 48 -3.40 15.61 0.47
CA LEU A 48 -3.54 15.78 -0.98
C LEU A 48 -2.20 15.82 -1.74
N GLU A 49 -1.13 15.29 -1.17
CA GLU A 49 0.16 15.20 -1.81
C GLU A 49 0.18 13.97 -2.75
N LEU A 50 0.57 14.21 -4.01
CA LEU A 50 0.73 13.15 -5.02
C LEU A 50 2.08 12.46 -4.85
N ILE A 51 2.05 11.14 -4.65
CA ILE A 51 3.24 10.29 -4.62
C ILE A 51 3.28 9.47 -5.91
N VAL A 52 4.41 9.53 -6.62
CA VAL A 52 4.70 8.70 -7.79
C VAL A 52 5.71 7.63 -7.37
N MET A 53 5.30 6.36 -7.42
CA MET A 53 6.10 5.24 -6.96
C MET A 53 7.05 4.75 -8.05
N ALA A 54 8.33 4.61 -7.73
CA ALA A 54 9.30 3.95 -8.59
C ALA A 54 9.17 2.41 -8.52
N PRO A 55 9.66 1.66 -9.54
CA PRO A 55 9.75 0.21 -9.44
C PRO A 55 10.57 -0.23 -8.22
N THR A 56 10.09 -1.25 -7.53
CA THR A 56 10.73 -1.80 -6.33
C THR A 56 12.00 -2.57 -6.68
N GLY A 57 13.07 -2.41 -5.89
CA GLY A 57 14.30 -3.19 -6.04
C GLY A 57 14.11 -4.68 -5.72
N GLY A 58 14.96 -5.56 -6.29
CA GLY A 58 14.81 -7.02 -6.23
C GLY A 58 14.73 -7.59 -4.81
N GLU A 59 15.49 -7.06 -3.84
CA GLU A 59 15.42 -7.52 -2.44
C GLU A 59 14.07 -7.21 -1.78
N SER A 60 13.52 -6.01 -1.99
CA SER A 60 12.19 -5.64 -1.49
C SER A 60 11.10 -6.46 -2.18
N GLY A 61 11.18 -6.61 -3.51
CA GLY A 61 10.23 -7.45 -4.26
C GLY A 61 10.23 -8.91 -3.80
N LYS A 62 11.42 -9.50 -3.55
CA LYS A 62 11.56 -10.86 -3.01
C LYS A 62 10.92 -10.99 -1.61
N ARG A 63 11.12 -10.01 -0.74
CA ARG A 63 10.52 -10.01 0.61
C ARG A 63 9.01 -9.84 0.55
N ASN A 64 8.54 -8.90 -0.26
CA ASN A 64 7.10 -8.65 -0.44
C ASN A 64 6.39 -9.90 -0.96
N SER A 65 6.93 -10.57 -1.97
CA SER A 65 6.41 -11.85 -2.48
C SER A 65 6.30 -12.92 -1.38
N LYS A 66 7.26 -12.99 -0.45
CA LYS A 66 7.20 -13.95 0.67
C LYS A 66 6.18 -13.59 1.73
N LEU A 67 5.96 -12.30 1.98
CA LEU A 67 4.91 -11.84 2.89
C LEU A 67 3.54 -12.19 2.30
N ASN A 68 3.29 -11.82 1.05
CA ASN A 68 2.06 -12.14 0.33
C ASN A 68 1.77 -13.64 0.30
N LEU A 69 2.79 -14.46 -0.02
CA LEU A 69 2.64 -15.91 -0.09
C LEU A 69 2.16 -16.52 1.24
N GLN A 70 2.70 -16.08 2.38
CA GLN A 70 2.32 -16.62 3.68
C GLN A 70 0.86 -16.31 4.00
N ILE A 71 0.43 -15.08 3.75
CA ILE A 71 -0.94 -14.64 4.00
C ILE A 71 -1.90 -15.32 3.01
N GLY A 72 -1.52 -15.39 1.73
CA GLY A 72 -2.30 -16.06 0.70
C GLY A 72 -2.53 -17.55 1.03
N VAL A 73 -1.48 -18.30 1.40
CA VAL A 73 -1.60 -19.71 1.77
C VAL A 73 -2.51 -19.90 2.98
N TRP A 74 -2.40 -19.06 4.00
CA TRP A 74 -3.29 -19.11 5.16
C TRP A 74 -4.74 -18.80 4.74
N ASN A 75 -4.94 -17.77 3.92
CA ASN A 75 -6.30 -17.38 3.49
C ASN A 75 -6.96 -18.44 2.62
N GLU A 76 -6.22 -19.07 1.70
CA GLU A 76 -6.72 -20.21 0.88
C GLU A 76 -7.19 -21.41 1.73
N GLN A 77 -6.55 -21.61 2.90
CA GLN A 77 -6.91 -22.69 3.82
C GLN A 77 -8.12 -22.35 4.71
N THR A 78 -8.33 -21.07 4.99
CA THR A 78 -9.34 -20.63 5.95
C THR A 78 -10.56 -20.00 5.30
N GLU A 79 -10.42 -19.44 4.10
CA GLU A 79 -11.45 -18.71 3.34
C GLU A 79 -12.14 -17.59 4.15
N LEU A 80 -11.40 -16.99 5.11
CA LEU A 80 -11.96 -15.99 6.04
C LEU A 80 -12.02 -14.59 5.44
N GLY A 81 -11.33 -14.31 4.33
CA GLY A 81 -11.29 -12.99 3.72
C GLY A 81 -10.61 -12.99 2.36
N GLU A 82 -10.14 -11.83 1.95
CA GLU A 82 -9.41 -11.63 0.70
C GLU A 82 -8.06 -10.94 0.95
N VAL A 83 -7.03 -11.39 0.23
CA VAL A 83 -5.67 -10.84 0.27
C VAL A 83 -5.44 -9.96 -0.94
N PHE A 84 -4.86 -8.79 -0.72
CA PHE A 84 -4.54 -7.83 -1.77
C PHE A 84 -3.05 -7.52 -1.74
N ASP A 85 -2.44 -7.47 -2.92
CA ASP A 85 -1.03 -7.17 -3.09
C ASP A 85 -0.75 -5.66 -3.24
N SER A 86 0.52 -5.32 -3.37
CA SER A 86 1.00 -3.95 -3.45
C SER A 86 0.53 -3.17 -4.70
N SER A 87 -0.14 -3.80 -5.67
CA SER A 87 -0.75 -3.11 -6.82
C SER A 87 -2.15 -2.60 -6.54
N THR A 88 -2.74 -3.01 -5.42
CA THR A 88 -4.10 -2.66 -5.05
C THR A 88 -4.16 -1.31 -4.35
N GLY A 89 -4.95 -0.40 -4.91
CA GLY A 89 -5.20 0.91 -4.32
C GLY A 89 -6.50 0.96 -3.51
N TYR A 90 -6.50 1.81 -2.50
CA TYR A 90 -7.64 2.07 -1.63
C TYR A 90 -8.15 3.50 -1.77
N ASP A 91 -9.42 3.74 -1.48
CA ASP A 91 -9.99 5.08 -1.35
C ASP A 91 -10.52 5.31 0.06
N PHE A 92 -9.76 6.04 0.86
CA PHE A 92 -10.13 6.38 2.24
C PHE A 92 -10.64 7.81 2.37
N THR A 93 -10.90 8.51 1.28
CA THR A 93 -11.35 9.92 1.32
C THR A 93 -12.66 10.11 2.10
N ALA A 94 -13.57 9.15 2.04
CA ALA A 94 -14.81 9.16 2.84
C ALA A 94 -14.55 9.10 4.36
N PHE A 95 -13.37 8.65 4.80
CA PHE A 95 -12.95 8.55 6.20
C PHE A 95 -11.94 9.63 6.59
N GLY A 96 -11.75 10.64 5.73
CA GLY A 96 -10.76 11.70 5.92
C GLY A 96 -9.32 11.22 5.73
N GLY A 97 -9.11 10.16 4.98
CA GLY A 97 -7.81 9.62 4.59
C GLY A 97 -7.46 9.93 3.13
N GLY A 98 -6.34 9.38 2.67
CA GLY A 98 -5.87 9.47 1.30
C GLY A 98 -6.29 8.27 0.43
N LYS A 99 -5.49 8.05 -0.64
CA LYS A 99 -5.64 6.89 -1.54
C LYS A 99 -4.32 6.12 -1.59
N PRO A 100 -4.01 5.29 -0.56
CA PRO A 100 -2.78 4.54 -0.46
C PRO A 100 -2.86 3.17 -1.17
N SER A 101 -1.67 2.54 -1.34
CA SER A 101 -1.51 1.14 -1.75
C SER A 101 -0.57 0.45 -0.76
N PRO A 102 -1.09 -0.33 0.22
CA PRO A 102 -0.26 -1.09 1.14
C PRO A 102 0.52 -2.19 0.40
N ASP A 103 1.70 -2.57 0.91
CA ASP A 103 2.48 -3.67 0.32
C ASP A 103 1.75 -5.02 0.39
N VAL A 104 1.02 -5.28 1.48
CA VAL A 104 0.09 -6.39 1.65
C VAL A 104 -1.08 -5.94 2.49
N SER A 105 -2.27 -6.36 2.13
CA SER A 105 -3.45 -6.13 2.96
C SER A 105 -4.41 -7.31 2.93
N TRP A 106 -5.25 -7.40 3.95
CA TRP A 106 -6.29 -8.40 4.06
C TRP A 106 -7.57 -7.78 4.62
N ILE A 107 -8.70 -8.19 4.06
CA ILE A 107 -10.04 -7.75 4.49
C ILE A 107 -10.86 -9.01 4.79
N GLU A 108 -11.54 -8.99 5.94
CA GLU A 108 -12.48 -10.04 6.33
C GLU A 108 -13.63 -10.14 5.34
N LYS A 109 -14.02 -11.35 4.96
CA LYS A 109 -15.01 -11.65 3.89
C LYS A 109 -16.33 -10.92 4.09
N SER A 110 -16.83 -10.89 5.31
CA SER A 110 -18.08 -10.21 5.67
C SER A 110 -18.09 -8.70 5.37
N ARG A 111 -16.92 -8.06 5.39
CA ARG A 111 -16.76 -6.63 5.13
C ARG A 111 -16.67 -6.29 3.64
N LEU A 112 -16.52 -7.30 2.78
CA LEU A 112 -16.53 -7.16 1.33
C LEU A 112 -17.90 -7.46 0.71
N GLU A 113 -18.85 -7.96 1.48
CA GLU A 113 -20.20 -8.26 0.98
C GLU A 113 -20.87 -7.00 0.42
N GLY A 114 -21.21 -7.04 -0.87
CA GLY A 114 -21.85 -5.92 -1.58
C GLY A 114 -20.93 -4.76 -1.93
N VAL A 115 -19.62 -4.85 -1.64
CA VAL A 115 -18.64 -3.83 -1.99
C VAL A 115 -18.17 -3.99 -3.42
N ASN A 116 -18.15 -2.90 -4.19
CA ASN A 116 -17.53 -2.89 -5.50
C ASN A 116 -16.01 -2.70 -5.37
N ILE A 117 -15.24 -3.70 -5.77
CA ILE A 117 -13.77 -3.71 -5.72
C ILE A 117 -13.12 -3.65 -7.12
N VAL A 118 -13.86 -3.27 -8.16
CA VAL A 118 -13.32 -3.17 -9.55
C VAL A 118 -12.32 -2.01 -9.68
N GLY A 119 -12.47 -0.96 -8.88
CA GLY A 119 -11.53 0.18 -8.82
C GLY A 119 -10.76 0.20 -7.50
N LEU A 120 -10.52 1.41 -6.99
CA LEU A 120 -9.97 1.57 -5.64
C LEU A 120 -10.96 1.03 -4.61
N ILE A 121 -10.46 0.31 -3.62
CA ILE A 121 -11.28 -0.35 -2.60
C ILE A 121 -11.73 0.70 -1.56
N PRO A 122 -13.05 0.94 -1.38
CA PRO A 122 -13.56 1.94 -0.43
C PRO A 122 -13.78 1.37 0.97
N VAL A 123 -12.96 0.41 1.38
CA VAL A 123 -13.04 -0.26 2.69
C VAL A 123 -11.67 -0.24 3.35
N VAL A 124 -11.61 0.21 4.60
CA VAL A 124 -10.37 0.15 5.38
C VAL A 124 -10.05 -1.32 5.69
N PRO A 125 -8.86 -1.84 5.33
CA PRO A 125 -8.52 -3.24 5.58
C PRO A 125 -8.41 -3.55 7.07
N ASP A 126 -8.58 -4.84 7.43
CA ASP A 126 -8.40 -5.30 8.80
C ASP A 126 -6.93 -5.45 9.16
N PHE A 127 -6.13 -5.82 8.16
CA PHE A 127 -4.69 -6.05 8.30
C PHE A 127 -3.92 -5.40 7.16
N VAL A 128 -2.77 -4.79 7.49
CA VAL A 128 -1.84 -4.22 6.50
C VAL A 128 -0.38 -4.52 6.86
N ILE A 129 0.46 -4.67 5.85
CA ILE A 129 1.93 -4.64 5.99
C ILE A 129 2.48 -3.54 5.09
N GLU A 130 3.40 -2.74 5.65
CA GLU A 130 4.33 -1.91 4.91
C GLU A 130 5.74 -2.47 5.08
N LEU A 131 6.42 -2.74 3.98
CA LEU A 131 7.77 -3.27 3.94
C LEU A 131 8.74 -2.17 3.55
N ARG A 132 9.46 -1.62 4.51
CA ARG A 132 10.43 -0.56 4.28
C ARG A 132 11.55 -1.02 3.36
N SER A 133 11.74 -0.36 2.22
CA SER A 133 12.94 -0.52 1.37
C SER A 133 14.14 0.22 1.97
N ALA A 134 15.34 -0.01 1.41
CA ALA A 134 16.55 0.67 1.89
C ALA A 134 16.55 2.18 1.64
N THR A 135 15.78 2.62 0.64
CA THR A 135 15.68 4.02 0.22
C THR A 135 14.54 4.78 0.89
N ASP A 136 13.58 4.07 1.50
CA ASP A 136 12.42 4.70 2.09
C ASP A 136 12.76 5.42 3.39
N SER A 137 12.12 6.56 3.60
CA SER A 137 12.14 7.27 4.88
C SER A 137 11.34 6.49 5.93
N LEU A 138 12.01 6.11 7.02
CA LEU A 138 11.33 5.45 8.13
C LEU A 138 10.21 6.31 8.72
N SER A 139 10.43 7.62 8.85
CA SER A 139 9.45 8.55 9.42
C SER A 139 8.20 8.70 8.56
N GLU A 140 8.35 8.68 7.23
CA GLU A 140 7.21 8.73 6.30
C GLU A 140 6.39 7.44 6.38
N THR A 141 7.07 6.28 6.37
CA THR A 141 6.38 4.99 6.52
C THR A 141 5.67 4.89 7.87
N GLN A 142 6.30 5.36 8.96
CA GLN A 142 5.65 5.45 10.27
C GLN A 142 4.44 6.38 10.26
N THR A 143 4.47 7.48 9.52
CA THR A 143 3.32 8.38 9.37
C THR A 143 2.18 7.69 8.63
N LYS A 144 2.47 6.95 7.57
CA LYS A 144 1.49 6.12 6.85
C LYS A 144 0.87 5.06 7.76
N MET A 145 1.65 4.39 8.60
CA MET A 145 1.14 3.40 9.56
C MET A 145 0.24 4.00 10.64
N ARG A 146 0.57 5.19 11.16
CA ARG A 146 -0.30 5.90 12.11
C ARG A 146 -1.62 6.31 11.47
N GLU A 147 -1.58 6.65 10.19
CA GLU A 147 -2.78 6.96 9.42
C GLU A 147 -3.67 5.72 9.27
N TYR A 148 -3.12 4.56 8.93
CA TYR A 148 -3.87 3.30 8.93
C TYR A 148 -4.50 3.00 10.29
N GLN A 149 -3.75 3.15 11.37
CA GLN A 149 -4.26 2.96 12.73
C GLN A 149 -5.41 3.93 13.06
N ARG A 150 -5.27 5.22 12.69
CA ARG A 150 -6.31 6.25 12.86
C ARG A 150 -7.60 5.92 12.10
N LEU A 151 -7.46 5.37 10.90
CA LEU A 151 -8.58 4.98 10.04
C LEU A 151 -9.27 3.69 10.50
N GLY A 152 -8.69 2.96 11.45
CA GLY A 152 -9.30 1.78 12.04
C GLY A 152 -8.77 0.45 11.51
N VAL A 153 -7.60 0.42 10.84
CA VAL A 153 -6.88 -0.83 10.61
C VAL A 153 -6.65 -1.52 11.96
N ARG A 154 -7.10 -2.78 12.09
CA ARG A 154 -7.07 -3.51 13.37
C ARG A 154 -5.66 -3.94 13.74
N LEU A 155 -4.85 -4.35 12.75
CA LEU A 155 -3.45 -4.74 12.93
C LEU A 155 -2.62 -4.28 11.72
N GLY A 156 -1.62 -3.45 11.95
CA GLY A 156 -0.64 -3.02 10.95
C GLY A 156 0.77 -3.42 11.35
N LEU A 157 1.57 -3.85 10.39
CA LEU A 157 2.98 -4.21 10.60
C LEU A 157 3.86 -3.33 9.71
N LEU A 158 4.77 -2.56 10.31
CA LEU A 158 5.89 -1.95 9.59
C LEU A 158 7.11 -2.84 9.72
N VAL A 159 7.43 -3.53 8.63
CA VAL A 159 8.59 -4.42 8.56
C VAL A 159 9.81 -3.63 8.10
N ASN A 160 10.83 -3.52 8.94
CA ASN A 160 12.10 -2.84 8.66
C ASN A 160 13.25 -3.86 8.61
N PRO A 161 13.58 -4.43 7.44
CA PRO A 161 14.63 -5.44 7.32
C PRO A 161 16.03 -4.92 7.64
N GLN A 162 16.32 -3.63 7.39
CA GLN A 162 17.63 -3.02 7.65
C GLN A 162 17.96 -3.04 9.15
N GLY A 163 16.97 -2.76 9.99
CA GLY A 163 17.10 -2.80 11.44
C GLY A 163 16.70 -4.14 12.06
N LYS A 164 16.21 -5.10 11.27
CA LYS A 164 15.59 -6.34 11.75
C LYS A 164 14.52 -6.10 12.80
N LYS A 165 13.68 -5.08 12.58
CA LYS A 165 12.62 -4.65 13.49
C LYS A 165 11.27 -4.79 12.83
N VAL A 166 10.25 -5.02 13.66
CA VAL A 166 8.86 -4.87 13.26
C VAL A 166 8.16 -3.96 14.25
N GLU A 167 7.56 -2.89 13.74
CA GLU A 167 6.67 -2.05 14.51
C GLU A 167 5.24 -2.57 14.32
N VAL A 168 4.55 -2.82 15.43
CA VAL A 168 3.20 -3.39 15.45
C VAL A 168 2.21 -2.34 15.90
N TYR A 169 1.33 -1.96 15.01
CA TYR A 169 0.28 -0.96 15.21
C TYR A 169 -1.05 -1.67 15.40
N ARG A 170 -1.64 -1.56 16.59
CA ARG A 170 -2.97 -2.12 16.90
C ARG A 170 -3.96 -1.01 17.20
N SER A 171 -5.19 -1.17 16.76
CA SER A 171 -6.24 -0.22 17.09
C SER A 171 -6.38 -0.06 18.60
N GLY A 172 -6.35 1.19 19.09
CA GLY A 172 -6.53 1.51 20.51
C GLY A 172 -5.39 1.10 21.44
N ARG A 173 -4.23 0.69 20.93
CA ARG A 173 -3.05 0.30 21.73
C ARG A 173 -1.83 1.14 21.39
N GLU A 174 -0.88 1.20 22.31
CA GLU A 174 0.42 1.81 22.08
C GLU A 174 1.23 1.00 21.06
N LEU A 175 2.16 1.67 20.40
CA LEU A 175 3.11 1.06 19.47
C LEU A 175 3.99 0.04 20.20
N GLU A 176 4.03 -1.18 19.67
CA GLU A 176 4.95 -2.23 20.10
C GLU A 176 6.09 -2.37 19.08
N ILE A 177 7.34 -2.48 19.54
CA ILE A 177 8.51 -2.69 18.70
C ILE A 177 9.13 -4.03 19.01
N LEU A 178 9.18 -4.91 18.01
CA LEU A 178 9.78 -6.24 18.10
C LEU A 178 11.18 -6.22 17.49
N GLU A 179 12.17 -6.63 18.29
CA GLU A 179 13.57 -6.71 17.86
C GLU A 179 13.88 -8.12 17.36
N SER A 180 14.24 -8.23 16.08
CA SER A 180 14.59 -9.51 15.42
C SER A 180 13.61 -10.66 15.69
N PRO A 181 12.29 -10.46 15.59
CA PRO A 181 11.35 -11.52 15.86
C PRO A 181 11.52 -12.67 14.86
N SER A 182 11.39 -13.91 15.32
CA SER A 182 11.35 -15.09 14.43
C SER A 182 9.98 -15.27 13.80
N SER A 183 8.94 -14.82 14.48
CA SER A 183 7.54 -14.86 14.03
C SER A 183 6.71 -13.78 14.73
N ILE A 184 5.54 -13.47 14.16
CA ILE A 184 4.57 -12.52 14.71
C ILE A 184 3.21 -13.21 14.76
N ASP A 185 2.59 -13.22 15.93
CA ASP A 185 1.24 -13.71 16.10
C ASP A 185 0.22 -12.65 15.64
N CYS A 186 -0.51 -12.96 14.57
CA CYS A 186 -1.56 -12.13 14.01
C CYS A 186 -2.98 -12.66 14.34
N SER A 187 -3.09 -13.68 15.20
CA SER A 187 -4.34 -14.43 15.45
C SER A 187 -5.48 -13.57 16.00
N GLU A 188 -5.19 -12.43 16.61
CA GLU A 188 -6.22 -11.49 17.10
C GLU A 188 -7.09 -10.89 15.98
N VAL A 189 -6.56 -10.83 14.74
CA VAL A 189 -7.25 -10.30 13.56
C VAL A 189 -7.42 -11.37 12.49
N MET A 190 -6.43 -12.24 12.34
CA MET A 190 -6.34 -13.31 11.36
C MET A 190 -6.24 -14.67 12.09
N PRO A 191 -7.36 -15.31 12.45
CA PRO A 191 -7.38 -16.47 13.37
C PRO A 191 -6.40 -17.58 13.00
N GLY A 192 -5.48 -17.89 13.91
CA GLY A 192 -4.46 -18.92 13.74
C GLY A 192 -3.30 -18.55 12.82
N PHE A 193 -3.23 -17.31 12.31
CA PHE A 193 -2.14 -16.88 11.45
C PHE A 193 -0.91 -16.44 12.24
N ILE A 194 0.22 -17.12 11.98
CA ILE A 194 1.55 -16.77 12.51
C ILE A 194 2.45 -16.42 11.34
N LEU A 195 2.83 -15.14 11.24
CA LEU A 195 3.73 -14.65 10.19
C LEU A 195 5.18 -15.01 10.53
N SER A 196 5.83 -15.84 9.70
CA SER A 196 7.26 -16.19 9.87
C SER A 196 8.14 -15.08 9.31
N MET A 197 9.12 -14.64 10.08
CA MET A 197 10.11 -13.64 9.69
C MET A 197 11.41 -14.25 9.18
N SER A 198 11.60 -15.57 9.24
CA SER A 198 12.86 -16.29 8.96
C SER A 198 13.44 -16.07 7.56
N ARG A 199 12.63 -15.59 6.60
CA ARG A 199 13.06 -15.31 5.23
C ARG A 199 12.81 -13.85 4.82
N ILE A 200 12.47 -13.02 5.77
CA ILE A 200 12.19 -11.60 5.56
C ILE A 200 13.41 -10.76 5.98
N PHE A 201 14.08 -11.13 7.06
CA PHE A 201 15.32 -10.51 7.55
C PHE A 201 16.58 -11.08 6.90
#